data_12a180afdc5bce5a5439bf8efec9c5f3
#
_entry.id   12a180afdc5bce5a5439bf8efec9c5f3
#
_cell.length_a   1.000
_cell.length_b   1.000
_cell.length_c   1.000
_cell.angle_alpha   90.00
_cell.angle_beta   90.00
_cell.angle_gamma   90.00
#
_symmetry.space_group_name_H-M   'P 1'
#
loop_
_entity.id
_entity.type
_entity.pdbx_description
1 polymer ?
#
loop_
_entity_poly.entity_id
_entity_poly.type
_entity_poly.pdbx_seq_one_letter_code
_entity_poly.pdbx_strand_id
1 'polypeptide(L)'
;MIKEVYLIRHSKPLKVNNDKNMDSLQIQNEKQPLSIEGENIAREKLNIKELKDIDKLYSSSYVRAISTAKYIAENNNIEINVINDFGERKFGINSWDELPDNFGEKQFLDENYKTEFGESQKEVRERTFNALMNVLKNDDKKIAIVFHSTAMLFLLMTWCKVIPDKDKYNVIFNNNIVFYGKYFDYCKIFKLTFNDKNKLINIENIKHD
;
A
#
# COMPACT_ATOMS: atom_id res chain seq x y z
N MET A 1 -6.07 23.37 8.30
CA MET A 1 -5.00 23.29 7.26
C MET A 1 -5.28 22.05 6.40
N ILE A 2 -5.14 22.16 5.08
CA ILE A 2 -5.29 21.00 4.16
C ILE A 2 -4.01 20.17 4.20
N LYS A 3 -4.16 18.83 4.22
CA LYS A 3 -3.06 17.86 4.13
C LYS A 3 -3.23 16.98 2.91
N GLU A 4 -2.16 16.71 2.20
CA GLU A 4 -2.09 15.81 1.06
C GLU A 4 -1.30 14.56 1.43
N VAL A 5 -1.89 13.39 1.27
CA VAL A 5 -1.23 12.11 1.52
C VAL A 5 -1.16 11.32 0.22
N TYR A 6 0.04 10.98 -0.21
CA TYR A 6 0.30 10.17 -1.38
C TYR A 6 0.51 8.72 -0.94
N LEU A 7 -0.49 7.87 -1.19
CA LEU A 7 -0.40 6.43 -0.96
C LEU A 7 0.23 5.78 -2.18
N ILE A 8 1.35 5.09 -2.00
CA ILE A 8 2.16 4.58 -3.11
C ILE A 8 2.37 3.08 -2.95
N ARG A 9 1.97 2.28 -3.96
CA ARG A 9 2.33 0.86 -4.00
C ARG A 9 3.83 0.73 -4.30
N HIS A 10 4.52 -0.18 -3.57
CA HIS A 10 5.91 -0.54 -3.88
C HIS A 10 6.10 -0.99 -5.34
N SER A 11 7.31 -0.89 -5.85
CA SER A 11 7.70 -1.32 -7.19
C SER A 11 7.85 -2.85 -7.29
N LYS A 12 8.23 -3.35 -8.48
CA LYS A 12 8.30 -4.77 -8.83
C LYS A 12 9.33 -5.51 -7.99
N PRO A 13 8.91 -6.50 -7.17
CA PRO A 13 9.85 -7.27 -6.38
C PRO A 13 10.59 -8.30 -7.23
N LEU A 14 11.76 -8.71 -6.76
CA LEU A 14 12.50 -9.85 -7.29
C LEU A 14 11.82 -11.13 -6.78
N LYS A 15 11.52 -12.07 -7.70
CA LYS A 15 11.12 -13.42 -7.30
C LYS A 15 12.34 -14.17 -6.80
N VAL A 16 12.33 -14.55 -5.54
CA VAL A 16 13.38 -15.36 -4.91
C VAL A 16 12.78 -16.69 -4.53
N ASN A 17 13.35 -17.78 -5.02
CA ASN A 17 13.03 -19.12 -4.51
C ASN A 17 13.93 -19.35 -3.29
N ASN A 18 13.34 -19.30 -2.12
CA ASN A 18 14.05 -19.65 -0.90
C ASN A 18 13.90 -21.13 -0.63
N ASP A 19 14.99 -21.74 -0.17
CA ASP A 19 14.97 -23.14 0.26
C ASP A 19 14.00 -23.27 1.45
N LYS A 20 13.18 -24.32 1.44
CA LYS A 20 12.06 -24.52 2.39
C LYS A 20 12.46 -24.52 3.87
N ASN A 21 13.76 -24.50 4.16
CA ASN A 21 14.30 -24.69 5.51
C ASN A 21 14.85 -23.41 6.17
N MET A 22 14.82 -22.24 5.53
CA MET A 22 15.52 -21.08 6.08
C MET A 22 14.63 -20.06 6.80
N ASP A 23 13.52 -19.65 6.23
CA ASP A 23 12.65 -18.61 6.78
C ASP A 23 11.17 -18.99 6.61
N SER A 24 10.31 -18.55 7.53
CA SER A 24 8.87 -18.66 7.32
C SER A 24 8.44 -17.84 6.08
N LEU A 25 7.30 -18.19 5.47
CA LEU A 25 6.76 -17.49 4.32
C LEU A 25 6.61 -15.98 4.59
N GLN A 26 6.24 -15.61 5.82
CA GLN A 26 6.11 -14.21 6.24
C GLN A 26 7.47 -13.48 6.17
N ILE A 27 8.53 -14.07 6.72
CA ILE A 27 9.88 -13.48 6.70
C ILE A 27 10.40 -13.38 5.27
N GLN A 28 10.17 -14.42 4.44
CA GLN A 28 10.53 -14.38 3.02
C GLN A 28 9.84 -13.21 2.30
N ASN A 29 8.55 -13.03 2.55
CA ASN A 29 7.77 -11.94 1.97
C ASN A 29 8.27 -10.56 2.44
N GLU A 30 8.65 -10.42 3.70
CA GLU A 30 9.19 -9.16 4.26
C GLU A 30 10.56 -8.81 3.68
N LYS A 31 11.43 -9.81 3.53
CA LYS A 31 12.82 -9.64 3.03
C LYS A 31 12.93 -9.48 1.51
N GLN A 32 11.84 -9.70 0.76
CA GLN A 32 11.88 -9.68 -0.71
C GLN A 32 12.30 -8.31 -1.26
N PRO A 33 13.45 -8.20 -1.97
CA PRO A 33 13.96 -6.95 -2.51
C PRO A 33 13.25 -6.58 -3.84
N LEU A 34 13.55 -5.40 -4.38
CA LEU A 34 13.19 -5.05 -5.75
C LEU A 34 14.03 -5.84 -6.76
N SER A 35 13.44 -6.13 -7.92
CA SER A 35 14.16 -6.57 -9.11
C SER A 35 14.87 -5.36 -9.76
N ILE A 36 15.85 -5.61 -10.65
CA ILE A 36 16.48 -4.54 -11.46
C ILE A 36 15.41 -3.76 -12.24
N GLU A 37 14.45 -4.46 -12.83
CA GLU A 37 13.29 -3.83 -13.48
C GLU A 37 12.48 -2.98 -12.49
N GLY A 38 12.26 -3.47 -11.28
CA GLY A 38 11.58 -2.73 -10.22
C GLY A 38 12.31 -1.46 -9.79
N GLU A 39 13.64 -1.50 -9.73
CA GLU A 39 14.46 -0.31 -9.47
C GLU A 39 14.28 0.75 -10.57
N ASN A 40 14.27 0.33 -11.84
CA ASN A 40 14.08 1.24 -12.98
C ASN A 40 12.66 1.84 -12.97
N ILE A 41 11.62 1.00 -12.78
CA ILE A 41 10.22 1.46 -12.66
C ILE A 41 10.08 2.50 -11.54
N ALA A 42 10.67 2.26 -10.36
CA ALA A 42 10.59 3.20 -9.25
C ALA A 42 11.29 4.53 -9.56
N ARG A 43 12.49 4.48 -10.17
CA ARG A 43 13.24 5.66 -10.56
C ARG A 43 12.48 6.54 -11.54
N GLU A 44 11.83 5.93 -12.54
CA GLU A 44 11.08 6.65 -13.58
C GLU A 44 9.75 7.18 -13.04
N LYS A 45 8.92 6.29 -12.48
CA LYS A 45 7.54 6.63 -12.09
C LYS A 45 7.44 7.53 -10.85
N LEU A 46 8.44 7.56 -9.98
CA LEU A 46 8.40 8.38 -8.77
C LEU A 46 9.13 9.72 -8.92
N ASN A 47 9.72 10.01 -10.09
CA ASN A 47 10.32 11.31 -10.38
C ASN A 47 9.30 12.23 -11.06
N ILE A 48 8.19 12.49 -10.42
CA ILE A 48 7.10 13.33 -10.90
C ILE A 48 6.92 14.58 -10.01
N LYS A 49 6.30 15.63 -10.57
CA LYS A 49 6.08 16.90 -9.85
C LYS A 49 5.24 16.74 -8.59
N GLU A 50 4.29 15.81 -8.60
CA GLU A 50 3.39 15.52 -7.48
C GLU A 50 4.15 15.01 -6.24
N LEU A 51 5.32 14.38 -6.44
CA LEU A 51 6.19 13.88 -5.37
C LEU A 51 7.40 14.77 -5.09
N LYS A 52 7.40 16.04 -5.51
CA LYS A 52 8.35 17.06 -5.08
C LYS A 52 7.86 17.78 -3.83
N ASP A 53 8.76 18.32 -3.06
CA ASP A 53 8.47 19.08 -1.83
C ASP A 53 7.64 18.26 -0.82
N ILE A 54 7.99 16.97 -0.67
CA ILE A 54 7.42 16.10 0.36
C ILE A 54 7.98 16.50 1.71
N ASP A 55 7.11 16.85 2.67
CA ASP A 55 7.51 17.22 4.04
C ASP A 55 7.95 15.99 4.83
N LYS A 56 7.24 14.85 4.65
CA LYS A 56 7.50 13.62 5.40
C LYS A 56 7.24 12.37 4.58
N LEU A 57 8.18 11.42 4.65
CA LEU A 57 8.11 10.15 3.95
C LEU A 57 8.05 8.99 4.93
N TYR A 58 7.05 8.13 4.74
CA TYR A 58 6.87 6.90 5.47
C TYR A 58 6.95 5.68 4.55
N SER A 59 7.35 4.55 5.12
CA SER A 59 7.35 3.26 4.44
C SER A 59 6.93 2.15 5.40
N SER A 60 6.38 1.07 4.88
CA SER A 60 6.34 -0.19 5.62
C SER A 60 7.75 -0.71 5.85
N SER A 61 7.91 -1.66 6.79
CA SER A 61 9.20 -2.32 7.08
C SER A 61 9.67 -3.30 6.01
N TYR A 62 8.85 -3.62 5.01
CA TYR A 62 9.20 -4.58 3.96
C TYR A 62 10.28 -4.00 3.04
N VAL A 63 11.31 -4.81 2.75
CA VAL A 63 12.49 -4.38 1.98
C VAL A 63 12.09 -3.72 0.65
N ARG A 64 11.15 -4.30 -0.11
CA ARG A 64 10.67 -3.74 -1.38
C ARG A 64 10.01 -2.36 -1.25
N ALA A 65 9.34 -2.09 -0.12
CA ALA A 65 8.72 -0.79 0.12
C ALA A 65 9.77 0.26 0.47
N ILE A 66 10.72 -0.06 1.37
CA ILE A 66 11.84 0.83 1.70
C ILE A 66 12.68 1.12 0.45
N SER A 67 12.99 0.08 -0.34
CA SER A 67 13.76 0.23 -1.60
C SER A 67 13.02 1.09 -2.63
N THR A 68 11.69 1.09 -2.64
CA THR A 68 10.89 1.99 -3.48
C THR A 68 10.93 3.41 -2.93
N ALA A 69 10.77 3.58 -1.62
CA ALA A 69 10.73 4.88 -0.95
C ALA A 69 12.05 5.65 -1.10
N LYS A 70 13.21 4.97 -1.27
CA LYS A 70 14.52 5.63 -1.41
C LYS A 70 14.55 6.64 -2.54
N TYR A 71 13.84 6.41 -3.66
CA TYR A 71 13.80 7.35 -4.79
C TYR A 71 13.06 8.65 -4.46
N ILE A 72 12.02 8.57 -3.62
CA ILE A 72 11.33 9.76 -3.12
C ILE A 72 12.22 10.48 -2.10
N ALA A 73 12.88 9.73 -1.20
CA ALA A 73 13.81 10.26 -0.22
C ALA A 73 14.96 11.03 -0.87
N GLU A 74 15.62 10.43 -1.87
CA GLU A 74 16.71 11.06 -2.63
C GLU A 74 16.25 12.31 -3.38
N ASN A 75 15.08 12.25 -4.05
CA ASN A 75 14.53 13.38 -4.82
C ASN A 75 14.12 14.57 -3.94
N ASN A 76 13.85 14.37 -2.66
CA ASN A 76 13.41 15.40 -1.71
C ASN A 76 14.46 15.69 -0.60
N ASN A 77 15.57 14.95 -0.56
CA ASN A 77 16.59 15.04 0.48
C ASN A 77 16.01 14.89 1.90
N ILE A 78 15.17 13.87 2.09
CA ILE A 78 14.49 13.56 3.36
C ILE A 78 14.71 12.10 3.78
N GLU A 79 14.53 11.82 5.08
CA GLU A 79 14.64 10.47 5.63
C GLU A 79 13.37 9.65 5.43
N ILE A 80 13.53 8.31 5.42
CA ILE A 80 12.41 7.35 5.41
C ILE A 80 12.07 6.99 6.86
N ASN A 81 10.82 7.22 7.27
CA ASN A 81 10.31 6.81 8.56
C ASN A 81 9.55 5.49 8.41
N VAL A 82 9.97 4.45 9.13
CA VAL A 82 9.38 3.11 9.01
C VAL A 82 8.24 2.93 10.01
N ILE A 83 7.07 2.50 9.50
CA ILE A 83 5.89 2.15 10.31
C ILE A 83 5.44 0.74 9.91
N ASN A 84 5.55 -0.23 10.83
CA ASN A 84 5.21 -1.63 10.60
C ASN A 84 3.73 -1.83 10.20
N ASP A 85 2.83 -1.00 10.74
CA ASP A 85 1.40 -1.06 10.48
C ASP A 85 1.02 -0.73 9.02
N PHE A 86 1.95 -0.23 8.20
CA PHE A 86 1.79 -0.14 6.76
C PHE A 86 2.24 -1.41 6.00
N GLY A 87 2.58 -2.49 6.70
CA GLY A 87 2.91 -3.78 6.10
C GLY A 87 1.79 -4.39 5.26
N GLU A 88 2.12 -5.35 4.38
CA GLU A 88 1.13 -6.12 3.63
C GLU A 88 0.32 -7.03 4.56
N ARG A 89 -0.84 -7.47 4.13
CA ARG A 89 -1.64 -8.47 4.81
C ARG A 89 -0.82 -9.72 5.11
N LYS A 90 -0.84 -10.17 6.34
CA LYS A 90 -0.21 -11.44 6.74
C LYS A 90 -1.13 -12.59 6.40
N PHE A 91 -0.57 -13.61 5.75
CA PHE A 91 -1.33 -14.80 5.37
C PHE A 91 -1.44 -15.81 6.52
N GLY A 92 -0.47 -15.81 7.46
CA GLY A 92 -0.47 -16.75 8.60
C GLY A 92 -0.36 -18.22 8.20
N ILE A 93 0.39 -18.52 7.14
CA ILE A 93 0.65 -19.86 6.58
C ILE A 93 2.14 -20.07 6.44
N ASN A 94 2.58 -21.32 6.43
CA ASN A 94 3.98 -21.70 6.25
C ASN A 94 4.32 -21.99 4.79
N SER A 95 3.34 -22.43 3.99
CA SER A 95 3.46 -22.71 2.56
C SER A 95 2.26 -22.17 1.80
N TRP A 96 2.45 -21.79 0.53
CA TRP A 96 1.35 -21.34 -0.33
C TRP A 96 0.29 -22.42 -0.56
N ASP A 97 0.64 -23.70 -0.44
CA ASP A 97 -0.30 -24.83 -0.58
C ASP A 97 -1.33 -24.89 0.57
N GLU A 98 -1.04 -24.23 1.71
CA GLU A 98 -1.95 -24.13 2.86
C GLU A 98 -3.00 -23.01 2.66
N LEU A 99 -2.83 -22.14 1.64
CA LEU A 99 -3.78 -21.05 1.42
C LEU A 99 -5.09 -21.61 0.85
N PRO A 100 -6.23 -21.36 1.51
CA PRO A 100 -7.52 -21.83 1.01
C PRO A 100 -7.82 -21.31 -0.39
N ASP A 101 -8.47 -22.14 -1.22
CA ASP A 101 -8.95 -21.74 -2.53
C ASP A 101 -9.81 -20.48 -2.45
N ASN A 102 -9.62 -19.59 -3.42
CA ASN A 102 -10.35 -18.32 -3.50
C ASN A 102 -10.22 -17.43 -2.24
N PHE A 103 -9.10 -17.55 -1.51
CA PHE A 103 -8.87 -16.81 -0.27
C PHE A 103 -9.14 -15.31 -0.40
N GLY A 104 -8.67 -14.68 -1.47
CA GLY A 104 -8.87 -13.25 -1.70
C GLY A 104 -10.36 -12.88 -1.88
N GLU A 105 -11.12 -13.72 -2.59
CA GLU A 105 -12.56 -13.54 -2.78
C GLU A 105 -13.32 -13.72 -1.46
N LYS A 106 -12.99 -14.74 -0.69
CA LYS A 106 -13.58 -14.98 0.63
C LYS A 106 -13.36 -13.80 1.56
N GLN A 107 -12.13 -13.25 1.60
CA GLN A 107 -11.85 -12.03 2.39
C GLN A 107 -12.59 -10.79 1.89
N PHE A 108 -12.94 -10.76 0.60
CA PHE A 108 -13.71 -9.66 0.04
C PHE A 108 -15.20 -9.75 0.43
N LEU A 109 -15.73 -10.96 0.51
CA LEU A 109 -17.14 -11.22 0.88
C LEU A 109 -17.37 -11.17 2.39
N ASP A 110 -16.38 -11.59 3.17
CA ASP A 110 -16.41 -11.57 4.64
C ASP A 110 -15.17 -10.85 5.17
N GLU A 111 -15.37 -9.66 5.71
CA GLU A 111 -14.27 -8.83 6.23
C GLU A 111 -13.54 -9.43 7.44
N ASN A 112 -14.11 -10.44 8.11
CA ASN A 112 -13.51 -11.13 9.23
C ASN A 112 -12.82 -12.45 8.81
N TYR A 113 -12.98 -12.89 7.55
CA TYR A 113 -12.39 -14.13 7.06
C TYR A 113 -10.85 -14.04 7.06
N LYS A 114 -10.20 -15.04 7.66
CA LYS A 114 -8.74 -15.17 7.69
C LYS A 114 -8.32 -16.62 7.94
N THR A 115 -7.05 -16.93 7.72
CA THR A 115 -6.42 -18.13 8.26
C THR A 115 -6.22 -18.00 9.77
N GLU A 116 -5.93 -19.05 10.47
CA GLU A 116 -5.79 -19.07 11.93
C GLU A 116 -4.79 -18.01 12.46
N PHE A 117 -3.63 -17.88 11.80
CA PHE A 117 -2.56 -16.94 12.20
C PHE A 117 -2.42 -15.72 11.27
N GLY A 118 -3.34 -15.58 10.32
CA GLY A 118 -3.34 -14.48 9.37
C GLY A 118 -4.13 -13.26 9.82
N GLU A 119 -4.19 -12.28 8.94
CA GLU A 119 -5.00 -11.07 9.15
C GLU A 119 -6.25 -11.09 8.25
N SER A 120 -7.36 -10.65 8.80
CA SER A 120 -8.58 -10.38 8.04
C SER A 120 -8.51 -9.03 7.33
N GLN A 121 -9.43 -8.81 6.40
CA GLN A 121 -9.60 -7.51 5.74
C GLN A 121 -9.79 -6.39 6.77
N LYS A 122 -10.64 -6.63 7.78
CA LYS A 122 -10.95 -5.67 8.84
C LYS A 122 -9.72 -5.32 9.68
N GLU A 123 -8.95 -6.32 10.13
CA GLU A 123 -7.74 -6.10 10.93
C GLU A 123 -6.70 -5.28 10.18
N VAL A 124 -6.45 -5.58 8.89
CA VAL A 124 -5.53 -4.80 8.06
C VAL A 124 -6.03 -3.37 7.85
N ARG A 125 -7.33 -3.20 7.59
CA ARG A 125 -7.96 -1.88 7.42
C ARG A 125 -7.81 -1.04 8.68
N GLU A 126 -8.12 -1.59 9.84
CA GLU A 126 -8.05 -0.89 11.12
C GLU A 126 -6.62 -0.47 11.49
N ARG A 127 -5.62 -1.37 11.37
CA ARG A 127 -4.22 -0.99 11.68
C ARG A 127 -3.66 0.06 10.73
N THR A 128 -3.92 -0.09 9.41
CA THR A 128 -3.44 0.90 8.43
C THR A 128 -4.15 2.24 8.58
N PHE A 129 -5.44 2.24 8.89
CA PHE A 129 -6.20 3.46 9.19
C PHE A 129 -5.67 4.16 10.45
N ASN A 130 -5.45 3.43 11.54
CA ASN A 130 -4.92 3.98 12.78
C ASN A 130 -3.51 4.55 12.58
N ALA A 131 -2.64 3.86 11.82
CA ALA A 131 -1.32 4.37 11.45
C ALA A 131 -1.42 5.68 10.65
N LEU A 132 -2.31 5.74 9.66
CA LEU A 132 -2.54 6.96 8.88
C LEU A 132 -3.06 8.11 9.75
N MET A 133 -4.04 7.84 10.63
CA MET A 133 -4.57 8.87 11.53
C MET A 133 -3.53 9.37 12.51
N ASN A 134 -2.58 8.53 12.94
CA ASN A 134 -1.45 8.95 13.78
C ASN A 134 -0.48 9.85 12.98
N VAL A 135 -0.16 9.50 11.74
CA VAL A 135 0.65 10.35 10.84
C VAL A 135 0.02 11.72 10.65
N LEU A 136 -1.31 11.77 10.48
CA LEU A 136 -2.05 13.03 10.28
C LEU A 136 -2.11 13.94 11.53
N LYS A 137 -1.68 13.48 12.71
CA LYS A 137 -1.59 14.35 13.91
C LYS A 137 -0.41 15.33 13.83
N ASN A 138 0.61 15.03 13.04
CA ASN A 138 1.76 15.91 12.83
C ASN A 138 1.37 17.12 11.97
N ASP A 139 2.19 18.16 11.97
CA ASP A 139 1.94 19.39 11.21
C ASP A 139 2.34 19.32 9.72
N ASP A 140 2.86 18.18 9.29
CA ASP A 140 3.24 17.94 7.90
C ASP A 140 2.04 18.08 6.96
N LYS A 141 2.23 18.77 5.83
CA LYS A 141 1.14 19.06 4.86
C LYS A 141 1.15 18.12 3.68
N LYS A 142 2.34 17.72 3.23
CA LYS A 142 2.55 16.88 2.06
C LYS A 142 3.32 15.63 2.44
N ILE A 143 2.63 14.52 2.51
CA ILE A 143 3.11 13.26 3.10
C ILE A 143 3.10 12.17 2.03
N ALA A 144 4.17 11.40 1.93
CA ALA A 144 4.21 10.20 1.10
C ALA A 144 4.30 8.94 1.97
N ILE A 145 3.55 7.88 1.61
CA ILE A 145 3.54 6.60 2.29
C ILE A 145 3.70 5.48 1.25
N VAL A 146 4.80 4.74 1.32
CA VAL A 146 5.05 3.60 0.43
C VAL A 146 4.70 2.30 1.15
N PHE A 147 3.75 1.54 0.57
CA PHE A 147 3.31 0.28 1.13
C PHE A 147 2.75 -0.69 0.06
N HIS A 148 1.66 -1.42 0.28
CA HIS A 148 1.32 -2.63 -0.46
C HIS A 148 -0.08 -2.57 -1.07
N SER A 149 -0.30 -3.37 -2.13
CA SER A 149 -1.52 -3.33 -2.92
C SER A 149 -2.77 -3.71 -2.13
N THR A 150 -2.73 -4.85 -1.40
CA THR A 150 -3.91 -5.32 -0.65
C THR A 150 -4.17 -4.46 0.56
N ALA A 151 -3.12 -4.10 1.31
CA ALA A 151 -3.24 -3.21 2.45
C ALA A 151 -3.78 -1.81 2.05
N MET A 152 -3.35 -1.29 0.89
CA MET A 152 -3.85 -0.03 0.32
C MET A 152 -5.33 -0.14 -0.07
N LEU A 153 -5.73 -1.23 -0.73
CA LEU A 153 -7.12 -1.45 -1.09
C LEU A 153 -8.01 -1.50 0.16
N PHE A 154 -7.59 -2.26 1.18
CA PHE A 154 -8.36 -2.37 2.42
C PHE A 154 -8.42 -1.03 3.17
N LEU A 155 -7.36 -0.25 3.20
CA LEU A 155 -7.39 1.11 3.73
C LEU A 155 -8.40 1.99 2.97
N LEU A 156 -8.37 1.98 1.63
CA LEU A 156 -9.30 2.75 0.80
C LEU A 156 -10.77 2.36 1.02
N MET A 157 -11.06 1.10 1.38
CA MET A 157 -12.41 0.65 1.72
C MET A 157 -13.00 1.34 2.97
N THR A 158 -12.20 2.07 3.74
CA THR A 158 -12.69 2.94 4.82
C THR A 158 -13.62 4.04 4.28
N TRP A 159 -13.37 4.52 3.07
CA TRP A 159 -14.09 5.66 2.47
C TRP A 159 -14.71 5.33 1.11
N CYS A 160 -14.25 4.26 0.47
CA CYS A 160 -14.64 3.89 -0.88
C CYS A 160 -15.55 2.66 -0.86
N LYS A 161 -16.54 2.66 -1.74
CA LYS A 161 -17.24 1.43 -2.11
C LYS A 161 -16.39 0.71 -3.16
N VAL A 162 -16.14 -0.59 -2.94
CA VAL A 162 -15.46 -1.44 -3.92
C VAL A 162 -16.48 -2.42 -4.49
N ILE A 163 -16.63 -2.40 -5.81
CA ILE A 163 -17.63 -3.22 -6.52
C ILE A 163 -16.89 -4.14 -7.49
N PRO A 164 -17.02 -5.47 -7.32
CA PRO A 164 -16.50 -6.43 -8.29
C PRO A 164 -17.14 -6.27 -9.67
N ASP A 165 -16.35 -6.44 -10.72
CA ASP A 165 -16.77 -6.49 -12.12
C ASP A 165 -15.91 -7.54 -12.84
N LYS A 166 -16.42 -8.77 -12.92
CA LYS A 166 -15.71 -9.96 -13.42
C LYS A 166 -14.40 -10.20 -12.64
N ASP A 167 -13.26 -10.10 -13.32
CA ASP A 167 -11.92 -10.25 -12.75
C ASP A 167 -11.28 -8.92 -12.31
N LYS A 168 -12.06 -7.84 -12.36
CA LYS A 168 -11.67 -6.47 -11.98
C LYS A 168 -12.56 -5.95 -10.85
N TYR A 169 -12.27 -4.76 -10.39
CA TYR A 169 -13.12 -4.04 -9.44
C TYR A 169 -13.06 -2.53 -9.68
N ASN A 170 -14.18 -1.88 -9.34
CA ASN A 170 -14.28 -0.43 -9.28
C ASN A 170 -14.06 0.02 -7.85
N VAL A 171 -13.18 1.00 -7.62
CA VAL A 171 -13.05 1.74 -6.38
C VAL A 171 -13.77 3.08 -6.56
N ILE A 172 -14.80 3.32 -5.78
CA ILE A 172 -15.72 4.46 -5.94
C ILE A 172 -15.68 5.33 -4.70
N PHE A 173 -15.34 6.60 -4.87
CA PHE A 173 -15.39 7.64 -3.84
C PHE A 173 -16.34 8.75 -4.26
N ASN A 174 -17.32 9.11 -3.42
CA ASN A 174 -18.31 10.15 -3.70
C ASN A 174 -18.96 10.02 -5.10
N ASN A 175 -19.39 8.81 -5.47
CA ASN A 175 -19.96 8.42 -6.76
C ASN A 175 -19.02 8.53 -7.97
N ASN A 176 -17.74 8.83 -7.79
CA ASN A 176 -16.74 8.86 -8.85
C ASN A 176 -15.87 7.60 -8.79
N ILE A 177 -15.63 6.98 -9.95
CA ILE A 177 -14.68 5.87 -10.06
C ILE A 177 -13.27 6.45 -9.99
N VAL A 178 -12.56 6.17 -8.88
CA VAL A 178 -11.16 6.59 -8.68
C VAL A 178 -10.17 5.54 -9.19
N PHE A 179 -10.64 4.29 -9.34
CA PHE A 179 -9.85 3.22 -9.95
C PHE A 179 -10.75 2.16 -10.56
N TYR A 180 -10.32 1.61 -11.71
CA TYR A 180 -10.88 0.42 -12.34
C TYR A 180 -9.76 -0.49 -12.81
N GLY A 181 -9.74 -1.73 -12.35
CA GLY A 181 -8.71 -2.70 -12.72
C GLY A 181 -8.71 -3.93 -11.82
N LYS A 182 -7.81 -4.87 -12.12
CA LYS A 182 -7.63 -6.11 -11.34
C LYS A 182 -6.69 -5.91 -10.15
N TYR A 183 -5.63 -5.16 -10.36
CA TYR A 183 -4.59 -4.87 -9.36
C TYR A 183 -4.15 -3.42 -9.51
N PHE A 184 -3.68 -2.83 -8.42
CA PHE A 184 -2.92 -1.60 -8.52
C PHE A 184 -1.57 -1.91 -9.18
N ASP A 185 -1.19 -1.20 -10.22
CA ASP A 185 0.11 -1.34 -10.87
C ASP A 185 1.27 -0.99 -9.92
N TYR A 186 2.48 -1.44 -10.23
CA TYR A 186 3.67 -1.03 -9.48
C TYR A 186 3.84 0.49 -9.53
N CYS A 187 4.20 1.07 -8.39
CA CYS A 187 4.26 2.51 -8.17
C CYS A 187 2.93 3.23 -8.39
N LYS A 188 1.77 2.54 -8.27
CA LYS A 188 0.46 3.19 -8.30
C LYS A 188 0.35 4.19 -7.17
N ILE A 189 -0.16 5.39 -7.48
CA ILE A 189 -0.29 6.50 -6.53
C ILE A 189 -1.75 6.93 -6.43
N PHE A 190 -2.24 7.02 -5.19
CA PHE A 190 -3.47 7.74 -4.87
C PHE A 190 -3.12 8.95 -4.00
N LYS A 191 -3.59 10.12 -4.39
CA LYS A 191 -3.51 11.33 -3.58
C LYS A 191 -4.80 11.47 -2.79
N LEU A 192 -4.69 11.48 -1.49
CA LEU A 192 -5.77 11.71 -0.54
C LEU A 192 -5.65 13.12 0.01
N THR A 193 -6.75 13.89 -0.03
CA THR A 193 -6.78 15.25 0.52
C THR A 193 -7.64 15.26 1.78
N PHE A 194 -7.06 15.72 2.89
CA PHE A 194 -7.71 15.84 4.18
C PHE A 194 -7.90 17.32 4.56
N ASN A 195 -9.02 17.63 5.21
CA ASN A 195 -9.26 18.96 5.78
C ASN A 195 -8.57 19.13 7.15
N ASP A 196 -8.74 20.30 7.76
CA ASP A 196 -8.18 20.68 9.07
C ASP A 196 -8.64 19.80 10.25
N LYS A 197 -9.74 19.06 10.07
CA LYS A 197 -10.25 18.06 11.05
C LYS A 197 -9.81 16.63 10.72
N ASN A 198 -8.84 16.46 9.84
CA ASN A 198 -8.39 15.16 9.33
C ASN A 198 -9.53 14.31 8.72
N LYS A 199 -10.55 14.96 8.15
CA LYS A 199 -11.59 14.29 7.38
C LYS A 199 -11.18 14.24 5.92
N LEU A 200 -11.26 13.07 5.29
CA LEU A 200 -10.99 12.89 3.87
C LEU A 200 -12.04 13.66 3.05
N ILE A 201 -11.59 14.49 2.11
CA ILE A 201 -12.44 15.28 1.22
C ILE A 201 -12.27 14.96 -0.26
N ASN A 202 -11.12 14.40 -0.66
CA ASN A 202 -10.89 13.98 -2.05
C ASN A 202 -9.92 12.81 -2.17
N ILE A 203 -10.09 12.00 -3.22
CA ILE A 203 -9.16 10.95 -3.67
C ILE A 203 -8.92 11.13 -5.17
N GLU A 204 -7.67 11.23 -5.55
CA GLU A 204 -7.21 11.31 -6.94
C GLU A 204 -6.31 10.12 -7.27
N ASN A 205 -6.54 9.53 -8.42
CA ASN A 205 -5.65 8.52 -8.98
C ASN A 205 -4.62 9.22 -9.87
N ILE A 206 -3.39 9.35 -9.37
CA ILE A 206 -2.32 9.99 -10.14
C ILE A 206 -1.90 9.05 -11.28
N LYS A 207 -1.97 9.58 -12.50
CA LYS A 207 -1.52 8.86 -13.70
C LYS A 207 -0.04 9.18 -13.92
N HIS A 208 0.69 8.19 -14.36
CA HIS A 208 2.02 8.39 -14.93
C HIS A 208 1.83 8.64 -16.43
N ASP A 209 2.26 9.79 -16.91
CA ASP A 209 2.32 10.11 -18.34
C ASP A 209 3.42 9.30 -19.03
#